data_a0239a894c159b4a7d5a464c215e1fa7
#
_entry.id   a0239a894c159b4a7d5a464c215e1fa7
#
_cell.length_a   1.000
_cell.length_b   1.000
_cell.length_c   1.000
_cell.angle_alpha   90.00
_cell.angle_beta   90.00
_cell.angle_gamma   90.00
#
_symmetry.space_group_name_H-M   'P 1'
#
loop_
_entity.id
_entity.type
_entity.pdbx_description
1 polymer ?
#
loop_
_entity_poly.entity_id
_entity_poly.type
_entity_poly.pdbx_seq_one_letter_code
_entity_poly.pdbx_strand_id
1 'polypeptide(L)'
;GPDGKLHECKAMIPDRCYATTYKTVIEDCKAHGALDPATMGDVPNVGLMAQKAEEYGSHPTTFEIPVAGTVRVFAASGKALMEHQVEAGDIWRMSRVRDIPIQDWVKLAVRRAKATGAHAVFWLDVNRAHDTQVIAKVKKYLKDHDTAGLEIKILAPVEAMKYSLDRIRKDLDTISVTGNVLRDYLTDLFPILEIGTSA
;
A
#
# COMPACT_ATOMS: atom_id res chain seq x y z
N GLY A 1 2.96 -27.74 -12.26
CA GLY A 1 4.00 -27.51 -13.27
C GLY A 1 3.76 -28.29 -14.56
N PRO A 2 4.65 -28.14 -15.57
CA PRO A 2 4.52 -28.86 -16.86
C PRO A 2 4.52 -30.39 -16.73
N ASP A 3 5.03 -30.89 -15.61
CA ASP A 3 5.02 -32.32 -15.27
C ASP A 3 3.75 -32.78 -14.54
N GLY A 4 2.74 -31.93 -14.43
CA GLY A 4 1.49 -32.19 -13.74
C GLY A 4 1.57 -32.25 -12.21
N LYS A 5 2.72 -31.86 -11.62
CA LYS A 5 2.93 -31.84 -10.17
C LYS A 5 2.80 -30.43 -9.58
N LEU A 6 2.52 -30.40 -8.29
CA LEU A 6 2.61 -29.16 -7.52
C LEU A 6 4.07 -28.83 -7.24
N HIS A 7 4.46 -27.60 -7.53
CA HIS A 7 5.79 -27.07 -7.26
C HIS A 7 5.67 -25.85 -6.36
N GLU A 8 6.71 -25.63 -5.54
CA GLU A 8 6.83 -24.40 -4.77
C GLU A 8 6.96 -23.21 -5.72
N CYS A 9 6.09 -22.21 -5.58
CA CYS A 9 6.17 -20.97 -6.31
C CYS A 9 6.94 -19.92 -5.49
N LYS A 10 8.02 -19.37 -6.03
CA LYS A 10 8.69 -18.22 -5.44
C LYS A 10 8.12 -16.96 -6.04
N ALA A 11 7.36 -16.20 -5.24
CA ALA A 11 6.95 -14.86 -5.61
C ALA A 11 8.10 -13.89 -5.32
N MET A 12 8.66 -13.28 -6.36
CA MET A 12 9.61 -12.18 -6.21
C MET A 12 8.81 -10.88 -6.10
N ILE A 13 8.82 -10.30 -4.90
CA ILE A 13 8.15 -9.03 -4.63
C ILE A 13 9.21 -7.94 -4.65
N PRO A 14 9.13 -6.96 -5.58
CA PRO A 14 10.17 -5.94 -5.77
C PRO A 14 10.39 -5.04 -4.55
N ASP A 15 9.36 -4.86 -3.73
CA ASP A 15 9.43 -4.10 -2.48
C ASP A 15 9.17 -5.04 -1.30
N ARG A 16 10.20 -5.26 -0.48
CA ARG A 16 10.17 -6.19 0.65
C ARG A 16 9.08 -5.91 1.68
N CYS A 17 8.55 -4.69 1.76
CA CYS A 17 7.47 -4.35 2.69
C CYS A 17 6.15 -5.07 2.34
N TYR A 18 5.95 -5.47 1.10
CA TYR A 18 4.73 -6.15 0.68
C TYR A 18 4.76 -7.66 0.89
N ALA A 19 5.94 -8.30 0.85
CA ALA A 19 6.10 -9.71 1.21
C ALA A 19 5.60 -10.01 2.62
N THR A 20 5.77 -9.08 3.54
CA THR A 20 5.36 -9.23 4.93
C THR A 20 3.84 -9.21 5.12
N THR A 21 3.06 -8.64 4.20
CA THR A 21 1.60 -8.69 4.25
C THR A 21 1.10 -10.12 4.00
N TYR A 22 1.64 -10.82 3.00
CA TYR A 22 1.32 -12.22 2.73
C TYR A 22 1.73 -13.12 3.89
N LYS A 23 2.94 -12.90 4.43
CA LYS A 23 3.40 -13.62 5.61
C LYS A 23 2.43 -13.45 6.77
N THR A 24 1.94 -12.24 7.01
CA THR A 24 0.98 -11.93 8.07
C THR A 24 -0.33 -12.72 7.90
N VAL A 25 -0.86 -12.81 6.68
CA VAL A 25 -2.06 -13.62 6.38
C VAL A 25 -1.80 -15.10 6.67
N ILE A 26 -0.66 -15.63 6.22
CA ILE A 26 -0.31 -17.03 6.44
C ILE A 26 -0.17 -17.33 7.94
N GLU A 27 0.47 -16.47 8.69
CA GLU A 27 0.64 -16.62 10.14
C GLU A 27 -0.70 -16.52 10.87
N ASP A 28 -1.57 -15.61 10.46
CA ASP A 28 -2.93 -15.50 11.01
C ASP A 28 -3.75 -16.77 10.73
N CYS A 29 -3.73 -17.29 9.51
CA CYS A 29 -4.42 -18.54 9.18
C CYS A 29 -3.85 -19.75 9.93
N LYS A 30 -2.54 -19.79 10.18
CA LYS A 30 -1.94 -20.83 11.01
C LYS A 30 -2.39 -20.76 12.48
N ALA A 31 -2.57 -19.56 12.99
CA ALA A 31 -2.98 -19.34 14.38
C ALA A 31 -4.48 -19.54 14.63
N HIS A 32 -5.31 -19.14 13.68
CA HIS A 32 -6.77 -19.05 13.87
C HIS A 32 -7.58 -19.92 12.89
N GLY A 33 -6.93 -20.67 12.00
CA GLY A 33 -7.58 -21.42 10.94
C GLY A 33 -7.85 -20.58 9.68
N ALA A 34 -8.34 -21.25 8.63
CA ALA A 34 -8.73 -20.59 7.40
C ALA A 34 -9.84 -19.56 7.63
N LEU A 35 -9.89 -18.54 6.80
CA LEU A 35 -11.02 -17.62 6.74
C LEU A 35 -12.19 -18.33 6.04
N ASP A 36 -13.40 -18.08 6.52
CA ASP A 36 -14.63 -18.58 5.90
C ASP A 36 -15.26 -17.44 5.08
N PRO A 37 -15.28 -17.54 3.74
CA PRO A 37 -15.84 -16.51 2.88
C PRO A 37 -17.32 -16.18 3.13
N ALA A 38 -18.05 -17.11 3.75
CA ALA A 38 -19.47 -16.90 4.04
C ALA A 38 -19.73 -16.06 5.31
N THR A 39 -18.72 -15.91 6.18
CA THR A 39 -18.87 -15.27 7.49
C THR A 39 -17.80 -14.24 7.80
N MET A 40 -16.93 -13.95 6.84
CA MET A 40 -15.91 -12.91 6.99
C MET A 40 -16.41 -11.57 6.44
N GLY A 41 -15.91 -10.46 7.02
CA GLY A 41 -16.10 -9.14 6.45
C GLY A 41 -15.23 -8.90 5.21
N ASP A 42 -15.51 -7.84 4.48
CA ASP A 42 -14.82 -7.46 3.24
C ASP A 42 -13.70 -6.43 3.46
N VAL A 43 -12.74 -6.41 2.52
CA VAL A 43 -11.70 -5.38 2.47
C VAL A 43 -11.72 -4.65 1.12
N PRO A 44 -12.75 -3.80 0.88
CA PRO A 44 -12.79 -3.00 -0.33
C PRO A 44 -11.61 -2.04 -0.39
N ASN A 45 -11.11 -1.78 -1.60
CA ASN A 45 -9.94 -0.94 -1.80
C ASN A 45 -10.28 0.45 -2.35
N VAL A 46 -9.57 1.46 -1.86
CA VAL A 46 -9.51 2.80 -2.41
C VAL A 46 -8.07 3.09 -2.82
N GLY A 47 -7.75 2.85 -4.09
CA GLY A 47 -6.40 2.99 -4.63
C GLY A 47 -6.11 4.41 -5.14
N LEU A 48 -4.89 4.86 -4.93
CA LEU A 48 -4.38 6.08 -5.57
C LEU A 48 -4.08 5.78 -7.04
N MET A 49 -4.68 6.52 -7.96
CA MET A 49 -4.62 6.23 -9.41
C MET A 49 -3.24 6.53 -10.01
N ALA A 50 -2.61 5.52 -10.60
CA ALA A 50 -1.25 5.57 -11.11
C ALA A 50 -1.00 6.69 -12.12
N GLN A 51 -1.82 6.78 -13.15
CA GLN A 51 -1.64 7.77 -14.21
C GLN A 51 -1.78 9.22 -13.76
N LYS A 52 -2.45 9.47 -12.64
CA LYS A 52 -2.61 10.80 -12.05
C LYS A 52 -1.59 11.06 -10.95
N ALA A 53 -1.21 10.03 -10.22
CA ALA A 53 -0.29 10.11 -9.10
C ALA A 53 1.18 10.13 -9.51
N GLU A 54 1.51 9.69 -10.72
CA GLU A 54 2.88 9.51 -11.23
C GLU A 54 3.75 8.58 -10.36
N GLU A 55 3.16 7.88 -9.41
CA GLU A 55 3.85 6.90 -8.59
C GLU A 55 4.33 5.72 -9.44
N TYR A 56 3.58 5.39 -10.47
CA TYR A 56 3.77 4.23 -11.34
C TYR A 56 4.47 4.56 -12.65
N GLY A 57 5.06 5.53 -12.93
CA GLY A 57 5.72 5.91 -14.16
C GLY A 57 7.16 6.34 -13.97
N SER A 58 7.79 5.89 -12.89
CA SER A 58 9.12 6.33 -12.51
C SER A 58 10.26 5.59 -13.24
N HIS A 59 9.98 4.82 -14.30
CA HIS A 59 11.00 4.12 -15.07
C HIS A 59 12.12 5.05 -15.59
N PRO A 60 11.86 6.24 -16.11
CA PRO A 60 12.92 7.17 -16.53
C PRO A 60 13.81 7.67 -15.40
N THR A 61 13.37 7.51 -14.16
CA THR A 61 14.09 7.93 -12.94
C THR A 61 14.45 6.75 -12.05
N THR A 62 14.50 5.55 -12.63
CA THR A 62 14.93 4.32 -11.95
C THR A 62 16.19 3.81 -12.65
N PHE A 63 17.25 3.60 -11.92
CA PHE A 63 18.53 3.11 -12.47
C PHE A 63 19.34 2.37 -11.41
N GLU A 64 20.16 1.44 -11.89
CA GLU A 64 21.16 0.76 -11.10
C GLU A 64 22.36 1.67 -10.86
N ILE A 65 22.89 1.65 -9.66
CA ILE A 65 24.07 2.42 -9.28
C ILE A 65 25.33 1.60 -9.64
N PRO A 66 26.17 2.07 -10.59
CA PRO A 66 27.32 1.30 -11.01
C PRO A 66 28.51 1.35 -10.03
N VAL A 67 28.60 2.41 -9.22
CA VAL A 67 29.71 2.66 -8.28
C VAL A 67 29.16 3.32 -7.02
N ALA A 68 29.67 2.91 -5.87
CA ALA A 68 29.33 3.51 -4.60
C ALA A 68 29.60 5.04 -4.59
N GLY A 69 28.70 5.79 -3.98
CA GLY A 69 28.84 7.27 -3.96
C GLY A 69 27.63 7.97 -3.38
N THR A 70 27.32 9.15 -3.89
CA THR A 70 26.21 9.96 -3.45
C THR A 70 25.31 10.33 -4.64
N VAL A 71 24.06 9.93 -4.59
CA VAL A 71 23.03 10.42 -5.52
C VAL A 71 22.45 11.72 -4.96
N ARG A 72 22.36 12.74 -5.83
CA ARG A 72 21.82 14.06 -5.47
C ARG A 72 20.67 14.44 -6.40
N VAL A 73 19.62 14.99 -5.82
CA VAL A 73 18.51 15.60 -6.57
C VAL A 73 18.63 17.10 -6.47
N PHE A 74 18.71 17.77 -7.60
CA PHE A 74 18.84 19.22 -7.68
C PHE A 74 17.56 19.89 -8.17
N ALA A 75 17.22 21.02 -7.60
CA ALA A 75 16.26 21.95 -8.19
C ALA A 75 16.85 22.62 -9.44
N ALA A 76 15.98 23.21 -10.27
CA ALA A 76 16.43 23.98 -11.45
C ALA A 76 17.36 25.16 -11.11
N SER A 77 17.32 25.64 -9.87
CA SER A 77 18.23 26.68 -9.33
C SER A 77 19.63 26.17 -8.99
N GLY A 78 19.90 24.88 -9.12
CA GLY A 78 21.16 24.26 -8.72
C GLY A 78 21.25 23.90 -7.22
N LYS A 79 20.20 24.17 -6.43
CA LYS A 79 20.16 23.78 -5.02
C LYS A 79 19.91 22.29 -4.88
N ALA A 80 20.75 21.60 -4.10
CA ALA A 80 20.49 20.21 -3.72
C ALA A 80 19.26 20.14 -2.80
N LEU A 81 18.30 19.29 -3.18
CA LEU A 81 17.05 19.04 -2.45
C LEU A 81 17.16 17.80 -1.57
N MET A 82 17.84 16.77 -2.05
CA MET A 82 18.04 15.50 -1.37
C MET A 82 19.41 14.93 -1.71
N GLU A 83 19.97 14.18 -0.80
CA GLU A 83 21.21 13.42 -0.98
C GLU A 83 21.04 12.04 -0.34
N HIS A 84 21.51 10.99 -1.02
CA HIS A 84 21.50 9.63 -0.53
C HIS A 84 22.86 8.98 -0.77
N GLN A 85 23.42 8.38 0.27
CA GLN A 85 24.56 7.48 0.12
C GLN A 85 24.08 6.18 -0.50
N VAL A 86 24.82 5.66 -1.48
CA VAL A 86 24.46 4.48 -2.24
C VAL A 86 25.69 3.61 -2.47
N GLU A 87 25.45 2.32 -2.61
CA GLU A 87 26.46 1.30 -2.93
C GLU A 87 26.34 0.83 -4.38
N ALA A 88 27.37 0.20 -4.89
CA ALA A 88 27.33 -0.42 -6.21
C ALA A 88 26.29 -1.54 -6.22
N GLY A 89 25.44 -1.57 -7.25
CA GLY A 89 24.32 -2.52 -7.38
C GLY A 89 23.01 -2.08 -6.74
N ASP A 90 22.99 -0.95 -6.01
CA ASP A 90 21.73 -0.38 -5.53
C ASP A 90 20.84 0.04 -6.68
N ILE A 91 19.53 -0.10 -6.48
CA ILE A 91 18.53 0.47 -7.38
C ILE A 91 18.00 1.77 -6.78
N TRP A 92 18.32 2.87 -7.43
CA TRP A 92 17.80 4.17 -7.06
C TRP A 92 16.58 4.54 -7.88
N ARG A 93 15.54 5.01 -7.22
CA ARG A 93 14.30 5.44 -7.88
C ARG A 93 13.81 6.76 -7.29
N MET A 94 13.37 7.67 -8.15
CA MET A 94 12.61 8.85 -7.76
C MET A 94 11.15 8.69 -8.14
N SER A 95 10.26 8.78 -7.16
CA SER A 95 8.81 8.86 -7.36
C SER A 95 8.31 10.24 -6.98
N ARG A 96 7.29 10.70 -7.64
CA ARG A 96 6.58 11.92 -7.24
C ARG A 96 5.08 11.68 -7.27
N VAL A 97 4.37 12.32 -6.35
CA VAL A 97 2.92 12.27 -6.27
C VAL A 97 2.36 13.67 -6.26
N ARG A 98 1.41 13.94 -7.13
CA ARG A 98 0.76 15.24 -7.24
C ARG A 98 -0.27 15.45 -6.14
N ASP A 99 -0.50 16.71 -5.77
CA ASP A 99 -1.48 17.06 -4.74
C ASP A 99 -2.92 16.71 -5.13
N ILE A 100 -3.31 17.01 -6.36
CA ILE A 100 -4.69 16.79 -6.84
C ILE A 100 -5.13 15.32 -6.71
N PRO A 101 -4.35 14.32 -7.17
CA PRO A 101 -4.69 12.91 -6.95
C PRO A 101 -4.81 12.53 -5.48
N ILE A 102 -3.94 13.06 -4.62
CA ILE A 102 -4.00 12.76 -3.19
C ILE A 102 -5.25 13.37 -2.55
N GLN A 103 -5.62 14.59 -2.92
CA GLN A 103 -6.87 15.22 -2.45
C GLN A 103 -8.09 14.40 -2.83
N ASP A 104 -8.17 13.95 -4.08
CA ASP A 104 -9.26 13.10 -4.56
C ASP A 104 -9.30 11.74 -3.84
N TRP A 105 -8.14 11.14 -3.65
CA TRP A 105 -7.98 9.88 -2.94
C TRP A 105 -8.45 9.96 -1.47
N VAL A 106 -8.02 11.00 -0.74
CA VAL A 106 -8.48 11.26 0.64
C VAL A 106 -9.97 11.51 0.68
N LYS A 107 -10.50 12.35 -0.23
CA LYS A 107 -11.93 12.61 -0.37
C LYS A 107 -12.73 11.33 -0.62
N LEU A 108 -12.23 10.44 -1.49
CA LEU A 108 -12.89 9.18 -1.78
C LEU A 108 -12.91 8.26 -0.56
N ALA A 109 -11.79 8.15 0.17
CA ALA A 109 -11.71 7.37 1.40
C ALA A 109 -12.72 7.85 2.46
N VAL A 110 -12.78 9.16 2.71
CA VAL A 110 -13.75 9.76 3.65
C VAL A 110 -15.18 9.50 3.18
N ARG A 111 -15.47 9.71 1.89
CA ARG A 111 -16.82 9.47 1.34
C ARG A 111 -17.24 8.01 1.50
N ARG A 112 -16.34 7.05 1.25
CA ARG A 112 -16.63 5.63 1.41
C ARG A 112 -16.87 5.28 2.87
N ALA A 113 -16.03 5.74 3.78
CA ALA A 113 -16.21 5.53 5.22
C ALA A 113 -17.56 6.09 5.72
N LYS A 114 -17.95 7.29 5.26
CA LYS A 114 -19.27 7.86 5.58
C LYS A 114 -20.44 7.04 5.05
N ALA A 115 -20.31 6.53 3.83
CA ALA A 115 -21.40 5.79 3.18
C ALA A 115 -21.62 4.40 3.78
N THR A 116 -20.57 3.75 4.28
CA THR A 116 -20.61 2.35 4.76
C THR A 116 -20.56 2.25 6.28
N GLY A 117 -20.06 3.26 6.98
CA GLY A 117 -19.69 3.16 8.40
C GLY A 117 -18.45 2.31 8.68
N ALA A 118 -17.82 1.76 7.64
CA ALA A 118 -16.62 0.94 7.79
C ALA A 118 -15.39 1.80 8.13
N HIS A 119 -14.43 1.19 8.85
CA HIS A 119 -13.16 1.84 9.16
C HIS A 119 -12.32 2.03 7.91
N ALA A 120 -11.71 3.19 7.72
CA ALA A 120 -10.79 3.45 6.61
C ALA A 120 -9.35 3.44 7.10
N VAL A 121 -8.51 2.62 6.49
CA VAL A 121 -7.10 2.48 6.88
C VAL A 121 -6.21 2.87 5.71
N PHE A 122 -5.42 3.92 5.88
CA PHE A 122 -4.34 4.28 4.96
C PHE A 122 -3.13 3.40 5.24
N TRP A 123 -2.71 2.62 4.26
CA TRP A 123 -1.58 1.69 4.35
C TRP A 123 -0.29 2.40 3.99
N LEU A 124 0.30 3.09 4.95
CA LEU A 124 1.47 3.94 4.75
C LEU A 124 2.49 3.72 5.87
N ASP A 125 3.75 3.48 5.49
CA ASP A 125 4.86 3.25 6.41
C ASP A 125 5.66 4.53 6.66
N VAL A 126 5.72 4.98 7.89
CA VAL A 126 6.50 6.16 8.30
C VAL A 126 8.02 6.01 8.05
N ASN A 127 8.50 4.77 7.92
CA ASN A 127 9.91 4.46 7.66
C ASN A 127 10.25 4.40 6.16
N ARG A 128 9.25 4.52 5.28
CA ARG A 128 9.45 4.61 3.84
C ARG A 128 9.40 6.07 3.41
N ALA A 129 10.47 6.56 2.80
CA ALA A 129 10.63 7.99 2.46
C ALA A 129 9.46 8.53 1.61
N HIS A 130 8.99 7.77 0.62
CA HIS A 130 7.82 8.13 -0.18
C HIS A 130 6.56 8.26 0.68
N ASP A 131 6.28 7.26 1.53
CA ASP A 131 5.07 7.24 2.36
C ASP A 131 5.08 8.37 3.39
N THR A 132 6.23 8.75 3.90
CA THR A 132 6.37 9.89 4.82
C THR A 132 5.83 11.18 4.19
N GLN A 133 6.11 11.42 2.91
CA GLN A 133 5.59 12.58 2.17
C GLN A 133 4.08 12.46 1.94
N VAL A 134 3.60 11.27 1.60
CA VAL A 134 2.17 11.01 1.42
C VAL A 134 1.41 11.17 2.74
N ILE A 135 1.94 10.66 3.85
CA ILE A 135 1.34 10.82 5.20
C ILE A 135 1.16 12.29 5.55
N ALA A 136 2.17 13.12 5.29
CA ALA A 136 2.08 14.56 5.55
C ALA A 136 0.93 15.20 4.76
N LYS A 137 0.75 14.79 3.49
CA LYS A 137 -0.34 15.26 2.63
C LYS A 137 -1.70 14.73 3.07
N VAL A 138 -1.81 13.45 3.41
CA VAL A 138 -3.04 12.85 3.95
C VAL A 138 -3.50 13.59 5.21
N LYS A 139 -2.59 13.80 6.18
CA LYS A 139 -2.89 14.55 7.40
C LYS A 139 -3.32 16.01 7.13
N LYS A 140 -2.78 16.62 6.08
CA LYS A 140 -3.18 17.96 5.65
C LYS A 140 -4.61 17.94 5.11
N TYR A 141 -4.88 17.05 4.14
CA TYR A 141 -6.16 17.06 3.42
C TYR A 141 -7.32 16.43 4.19
N LEU A 142 -7.07 15.55 5.16
CA LEU A 142 -8.13 15.08 6.07
C LEU A 142 -8.77 16.23 6.84
N LYS A 143 -8.05 17.34 7.10
CA LYS A 143 -8.60 18.53 7.78
C LYS A 143 -9.64 19.28 6.95
N ASP A 144 -9.65 19.07 5.64
CA ASP A 144 -10.61 19.70 4.72
C ASP A 144 -11.95 18.94 4.68
N HIS A 145 -12.07 17.85 5.45
CA HIS A 145 -13.24 17.00 5.50
C HIS A 145 -13.78 16.87 6.93
N ASP A 146 -15.10 16.85 7.06
CA ASP A 146 -15.72 16.43 8.30
C ASP A 146 -15.53 14.92 8.48
N THR A 147 -14.76 14.53 9.49
CA THR A 147 -14.45 13.15 9.85
C THR A 147 -15.06 12.74 11.20
N ALA A 148 -16.00 13.55 11.73
CA ALA A 148 -16.65 13.24 12.98
C ALA A 148 -17.38 11.89 12.92
N GLY A 149 -17.14 11.05 13.90
CA GLY A 149 -17.73 9.70 13.97
C GLY A 149 -17.13 8.68 13.02
N LEU A 150 -16.09 9.02 12.24
CA LEU A 150 -15.39 8.09 11.36
C LEU A 150 -14.13 7.56 12.05
N GLU A 151 -13.91 6.26 11.91
CA GLU A 151 -12.65 5.63 12.31
C GLU A 151 -11.69 5.61 11.12
N ILE A 152 -10.73 6.53 11.11
CA ILE A 152 -9.72 6.66 10.06
C ILE A 152 -8.34 6.48 10.67
N LYS A 153 -7.58 5.51 10.16
CA LYS A 153 -6.24 5.17 10.65
C LYS A 153 -5.19 5.32 9.55
N ILE A 154 -3.95 5.56 9.98
CA ILE A 154 -2.76 5.45 9.13
C ILE A 154 -1.86 4.40 9.79
N LEU A 155 -1.66 3.27 9.13
CA LEU A 155 -0.92 2.13 9.66
C LEU A 155 0.09 1.64 8.61
N ALA A 156 1.23 1.15 9.09
CA ALA A 156 2.19 0.45 8.23
C ALA A 156 1.55 -0.84 7.66
N PRO A 157 1.99 -1.34 6.49
CA PRO A 157 1.32 -2.46 5.80
C PRO A 157 1.08 -3.70 6.67
N VAL A 158 2.04 -4.10 7.49
CA VAL A 158 1.88 -5.27 8.38
C VAL A 158 0.82 -5.01 9.45
N GLU A 159 0.83 -3.83 10.06
CA GLU A 159 -0.15 -3.47 11.10
C GLU A 159 -1.55 -3.26 10.51
N ALA A 160 -1.62 -2.68 9.30
CA ALA A 160 -2.87 -2.55 8.56
C ALA A 160 -3.45 -3.92 8.18
N MET A 161 -2.60 -4.87 7.78
CA MET A 161 -3.02 -6.24 7.50
C MET A 161 -3.57 -6.92 8.75
N LYS A 162 -2.84 -6.89 9.88
CA LYS A 162 -3.31 -7.47 11.15
C LYS A 162 -4.64 -6.87 11.59
N TYR A 163 -4.75 -5.54 11.48
CA TYR A 163 -5.98 -4.83 11.82
C TYR A 163 -7.17 -5.27 10.94
N SER A 164 -6.93 -5.42 9.63
CA SER A 164 -7.95 -5.88 8.70
C SER A 164 -8.36 -7.32 8.99
N LEU A 165 -7.41 -8.23 9.22
CA LEU A 165 -7.68 -9.64 9.55
C LEU A 165 -8.49 -9.78 10.84
N ASP A 166 -8.13 -9.05 11.92
CA ASP A 166 -8.91 -9.07 13.15
C ASP A 166 -10.36 -8.63 12.95
N ARG A 167 -10.60 -7.67 12.06
CA ARG A 167 -11.94 -7.17 11.77
C ARG A 167 -12.74 -8.12 10.89
N ILE A 168 -12.17 -8.60 9.80
CA ILE A 168 -12.89 -9.50 8.87
C ILE A 168 -13.27 -10.83 9.54
N ARG A 169 -12.49 -11.31 10.50
CA ARG A 169 -12.86 -12.47 11.32
C ARG A 169 -14.06 -12.23 12.24
N LYS A 170 -14.46 -10.99 12.40
CA LYS A 170 -15.63 -10.56 13.21
C LYS A 170 -16.79 -10.08 12.33
N ASP A 171 -16.77 -10.40 11.04
CA ASP A 171 -17.77 -9.93 10.07
C ASP A 171 -17.83 -8.40 9.99
N LEU A 172 -16.66 -7.74 10.04
CA LEU A 172 -16.55 -6.29 10.01
C LEU A 172 -15.69 -5.83 8.82
N ASP A 173 -16.25 -4.99 7.98
CA ASP A 173 -15.56 -4.43 6.82
C ASP A 173 -14.46 -3.45 7.19
N THR A 174 -13.41 -3.42 6.36
CA THR A 174 -12.33 -2.45 6.48
C THR A 174 -11.93 -1.91 5.10
N ILE A 175 -12.06 -0.62 4.89
CA ILE A 175 -11.66 0.02 3.65
C ILE A 175 -10.14 0.15 3.63
N SER A 176 -9.47 -0.56 2.74
CA SER A 176 -8.04 -0.41 2.49
C SER A 176 -7.78 0.79 1.57
N VAL A 177 -7.05 1.78 2.07
CA VAL A 177 -6.71 3.01 1.33
C VAL A 177 -5.23 2.96 0.99
N THR A 178 -4.89 2.66 -0.27
CA THR A 178 -3.54 2.24 -0.66
C THR A 178 -2.96 3.03 -1.81
N GLY A 179 -1.62 3.08 -1.90
CA GLY A 179 -0.93 3.45 -3.12
C GLY A 179 -1.14 2.41 -4.23
N ASN A 180 -0.71 2.75 -5.45
CA ASN A 180 -1.01 1.93 -6.63
C ASN A 180 -0.39 0.52 -6.57
N VAL A 181 0.85 0.41 -6.11
CA VAL A 181 1.54 -0.89 -6.09
C VAL A 181 0.91 -1.81 -5.06
N LEU A 182 0.68 -1.32 -3.85
CA LEU A 182 0.05 -2.11 -2.78
C LEU A 182 -1.41 -2.44 -3.12
N ARG A 183 -2.12 -1.57 -3.81
CA ARG A 183 -3.45 -1.84 -4.34
C ARG A 183 -3.45 -3.10 -5.20
N ASP A 184 -2.51 -3.23 -6.14
CA ASP A 184 -2.44 -4.36 -7.05
C ASP A 184 -2.24 -5.68 -6.30
N TYR A 185 -1.39 -5.70 -5.27
CA TYR A 185 -1.23 -6.87 -4.41
C TYR A 185 -2.49 -7.20 -3.60
N LEU A 186 -3.17 -6.21 -3.03
CA LEU A 186 -4.34 -6.45 -2.20
C LEU A 186 -5.58 -6.82 -2.99
N THR A 187 -5.73 -6.31 -4.22
CA THR A 187 -6.84 -6.69 -5.12
C THR A 187 -6.74 -8.12 -5.62
N ASP A 188 -5.57 -8.75 -5.53
CA ASP A 188 -5.43 -10.19 -5.77
C ASP A 188 -5.58 -11.00 -4.49
N LEU A 189 -5.02 -10.53 -3.39
CA LEU A 189 -4.97 -11.28 -2.13
C LEU A 189 -6.33 -11.43 -1.46
N PHE A 190 -7.07 -10.34 -1.26
CA PHE A 190 -8.35 -10.39 -0.56
C PHE A 190 -9.44 -11.14 -1.33
N PRO A 191 -9.62 -10.99 -2.65
CA PRO A 191 -10.55 -11.83 -3.40
C PRO A 191 -10.27 -13.33 -3.28
N ILE A 192 -9.00 -13.75 -3.22
CA ILE A 192 -8.67 -15.17 -2.97
C ILE A 192 -9.15 -15.61 -1.58
N LEU A 193 -9.02 -14.76 -0.57
CA LEU A 193 -9.49 -15.04 0.78
C LEU A 193 -11.02 -15.03 0.88
N GLU A 194 -11.69 -14.12 0.16
CA GLU A 194 -13.13 -13.90 0.21
C GLU A 194 -13.91 -14.96 -0.60
N ILE A 195 -13.40 -15.36 -1.75
CA ILE A 195 -14.11 -16.28 -2.68
C ILE A 195 -13.37 -17.59 -2.93
N GLY A 196 -12.19 -17.77 -2.35
CA GLY A 196 -11.36 -18.97 -2.50
C GLY A 196 -10.68 -19.14 -3.86
N THR A 197 -10.77 -18.13 -4.75
CA THR A 197 -10.13 -18.12 -6.06
C THR A 197 -9.84 -16.68 -6.49
N SER A 198 -8.83 -16.50 -7.32
CA SER A 198 -8.64 -15.21 -8.02
C SER A 198 -9.68 -15.12 -9.14
N ALA A 199 -10.48 -14.08 -9.10
CA ALA A 199 -11.47 -13.79 -10.12
C ALA A 199 -10.85 -13.03 -11.29
#